data_2e8d9a15112a9b042cb4ec15932ae082
#
_entry.id   2e8d9a15112a9b042cb4ec15932ae082
#
_cell.length_a   1.000
_cell.length_b   1.000
_cell.length_c   1.000
_cell.angle_alpha   90.00
_cell.angle_beta   90.00
_cell.angle_gamma   90.00
#
_symmetry.space_group_name_H-M   'P 1'
#
loop_
_entity.id
_entity.type
_entity.pdbx_description
1 polymer ?
#
loop_
_entity_poly.entity_id
_entity_poly.type
_entity_poly.pdbx_seq_one_letter_code
_entity_poly.pdbx_strand_id
1 'polypeptide(L)'
;MVGGIYNFDTWDPGGPNALSLATVSYYQTFLNKQVELKVGYLNNAFEYWGGFLAGNLSSSIFGPSGSITVEAGLSAYALTKPAINIKVNGPGGLYNKFGLQVASSPDGPVAEKTANPTGLDWSTPNSGALAIDEVGYRKEAAPGQLATWVRAAGIVNSSRYVDFEFGGRNTGNYAAYLLADRQFVQLAPVEGQAARGWYAGASAMFAPPQFNRVSQYYEARLYGIGLLPSRPSDMVSLVFSRNVFSDYVVEAALRSGQLAHTGNFSVTAAYYASIAPGIRVGIGLGYTNNPTPVIYTPQTGSALNLLANAVIYW
;
A
#
# COMPACT_ATOMS: atom_id res chain seq x y z
N MET A 1 -8.40 -20.05 -1.41
CA MET A 1 -9.23 -18.88 -1.03
C MET A 1 -9.60 -18.15 -2.31
N VAL A 2 -10.88 -17.90 -2.54
CA VAL A 2 -11.36 -17.09 -3.67
C VAL A 2 -11.78 -15.76 -3.11
N GLY A 3 -11.05 -14.71 -3.46
CA GLY A 3 -11.41 -13.35 -3.12
C GLY A 3 -12.36 -12.77 -4.17
N GLY A 4 -13.14 -11.78 -3.77
CA GLY A 4 -14.22 -11.22 -4.57
C GLY A 4 -13.82 -10.74 -5.95
N ILE A 5 -14.77 -10.78 -6.84
CA ILE A 5 -14.73 -10.12 -8.14
C ILE A 5 -14.95 -8.63 -7.90
N TYR A 6 -14.08 -7.81 -8.45
CA TYR A 6 -14.14 -6.40 -8.22
C TYR A 6 -14.58 -5.60 -9.44
N ASN A 7 -15.41 -4.65 -9.19
CA ASN A 7 -15.91 -3.75 -10.18
C ASN A 7 -15.32 -2.36 -10.00
N PHE A 8 -14.57 -1.92 -10.95
CA PHE A 8 -14.48 -0.68 -11.63
C PHE A 8 -14.36 0.57 -10.81
N ASP A 9 -13.75 1.48 -11.42
CA ASP A 9 -13.67 2.83 -11.00
C ASP A 9 -14.42 3.75 -11.96
N THR A 10 -15.52 4.31 -11.51
CA THR A 10 -16.25 5.35 -12.23
C THR A 10 -15.48 6.67 -12.26
N TRP A 11 -14.41 6.79 -11.51
CA TRP A 11 -13.58 7.99 -11.37
C TRP A 11 -12.29 7.92 -12.19
N ASP A 12 -12.01 6.80 -12.83
CA ASP A 12 -10.85 6.64 -13.71
C ASP A 12 -11.34 6.60 -15.18
N PRO A 13 -11.51 7.76 -15.83
CA PRO A 13 -12.04 7.82 -17.19
C PRO A 13 -11.07 7.25 -18.24
N GLY A 14 -9.85 6.92 -17.86
CA GLY A 14 -8.82 6.42 -18.77
C GLY A 14 -8.75 4.90 -18.89
N GLY A 15 -9.45 4.14 -18.08
CA GLY A 15 -9.41 2.68 -18.10
C GLY A 15 -10.70 2.04 -18.59
N PRO A 16 -10.65 0.83 -19.19
CA PRO A 16 -11.86 0.10 -19.56
C PRO A 16 -12.63 -0.34 -18.31
N ASN A 17 -13.95 -0.15 -18.32
CA ASN A 17 -14.84 -0.72 -17.32
C ASN A 17 -14.89 -2.23 -17.50
N ALA A 18 -14.29 -2.98 -16.62
CA ALA A 18 -14.24 -4.43 -16.69
C ALA A 18 -14.43 -5.07 -15.32
N LEU A 19 -14.95 -6.28 -15.34
CA LEU A 19 -14.98 -7.14 -14.17
C LEU A 19 -13.58 -7.74 -13.99
N SER A 20 -12.88 -7.33 -12.96
CA SER A 20 -11.50 -7.77 -12.71
C SER A 20 -11.42 -8.71 -11.51
N LEU A 21 -10.54 -9.70 -11.61
CA LEU A 21 -10.24 -10.59 -10.51
C LEU A 21 -9.47 -9.84 -9.40
N ALA A 22 -9.96 -9.88 -8.19
CA ALA A 22 -9.29 -9.27 -7.04
C ALA A 22 -8.20 -10.19 -6.45
N THR A 23 -8.49 -11.48 -6.31
CA THR A 23 -7.51 -12.51 -5.92
C THR A 23 -8.11 -13.91 -6.09
N VAL A 24 -7.30 -14.85 -6.53
CA VAL A 24 -7.55 -16.30 -6.43
C VAL A 24 -6.26 -16.94 -5.97
N SER A 25 -6.27 -17.60 -4.81
CA SER A 25 -5.05 -18.19 -4.28
C SER A 25 -5.27 -19.52 -3.57
N TYR A 26 -4.28 -20.37 -3.69
CA TYR A 26 -4.07 -21.51 -2.82
C TYR A 26 -3.19 -21.08 -1.64
N TYR A 27 -3.57 -21.42 -0.42
CA TYR A 27 -2.81 -21.16 0.80
C TYR A 27 -2.59 -22.46 1.57
N GLN A 28 -1.35 -22.72 1.96
CA GLN A 28 -0.96 -23.90 2.70
C GLN A 28 0.08 -23.56 3.76
N THR A 29 -0.02 -24.20 4.90
CA THR A 29 0.98 -24.11 5.97
C THR A 29 1.67 -25.47 6.17
N PHE A 30 2.96 -25.41 6.53
CA PHE A 30 3.80 -26.57 6.80
C PHE A 30 4.53 -26.37 8.13
N LEU A 31 5.09 -27.46 8.67
CA LEU A 31 5.94 -27.45 9.87
C LEU A 31 5.29 -26.70 11.04
N ASN A 32 4.07 -27.06 11.39
CA ASN A 32 3.30 -26.39 12.46
C ASN A 32 3.19 -24.86 12.26
N LYS A 33 2.89 -24.42 11.03
CA LYS A 33 2.79 -23.02 10.62
C LYS A 33 4.11 -22.23 10.63
N GLN A 34 5.24 -22.90 10.71
CA GLN A 34 6.54 -22.23 10.54
C GLN A 34 6.74 -21.76 9.10
N VAL A 35 6.20 -22.49 8.12
CA VAL A 35 6.26 -22.10 6.71
C VAL A 35 4.85 -21.92 6.18
N GLU A 36 4.62 -20.80 5.53
CA GLU A 36 3.36 -20.45 4.86
C GLU A 36 3.63 -20.28 3.37
N LEU A 37 2.87 -20.94 2.53
CA LEU A 37 2.90 -20.83 1.07
C LEU A 37 1.59 -20.23 0.59
N LYS A 38 1.67 -19.22 -0.27
CA LYS A 38 0.53 -18.67 -0.98
C LYS A 38 0.86 -18.54 -2.45
N VAL A 39 0.05 -19.13 -3.33
CA VAL A 39 0.27 -19.12 -4.78
C VAL A 39 -1.03 -18.88 -5.52
N GLY A 40 -0.96 -18.11 -6.60
CA GLY A 40 -2.12 -17.80 -7.44
C GLY A 40 -2.08 -16.39 -8.02
N TYR A 41 -3.23 -15.83 -8.29
CA TYR A 41 -3.38 -14.42 -8.67
C TYR A 41 -3.50 -13.59 -7.40
N LEU A 42 -2.46 -12.86 -7.05
CA LEU A 42 -2.35 -12.17 -5.77
C LEU A 42 -2.31 -10.65 -5.95
N ASN A 43 -2.92 -9.98 -4.99
CA ASN A 43 -2.69 -8.56 -4.76
C ASN A 43 -1.64 -8.42 -3.67
N ASN A 44 -0.37 -8.28 -4.07
CA ASN A 44 0.75 -8.26 -3.13
C ASN A 44 0.83 -6.97 -2.30
N ALA A 45 0.09 -5.93 -2.65
CA ALA A 45 -0.09 -4.79 -1.78
C ALA A 45 -0.66 -5.19 -0.41
N PHE A 46 -1.66 -6.05 -0.37
CA PHE A 46 -2.21 -6.55 0.90
C PHE A 46 -1.25 -7.46 1.66
N GLU A 47 -0.34 -8.11 0.93
CA GLU A 47 0.60 -9.04 1.52
C GLU A 47 1.78 -8.35 2.20
N TYR A 48 2.23 -7.23 1.67
CA TYR A 48 3.52 -6.64 2.03
C TYR A 48 3.42 -5.31 2.76
N TRP A 49 2.70 -4.33 2.32
CA TRP A 49 2.74 -3.02 2.98
C TRP A 49 1.56 -2.68 3.90
N GLY A 50 0.68 -3.60 4.19
CA GLY A 50 -0.40 -3.38 5.16
C GLY A 50 0.13 -3.03 6.55
N GLY A 51 -0.62 -2.34 7.38
CA GLY A 51 -0.31 -2.02 8.78
C GLY A 51 -1.20 -2.77 9.77
N PHE A 52 -1.03 -2.59 11.08
CA PHE A 52 -2.03 -3.01 12.07
C PHE A 52 -3.41 -2.42 11.80
N LEU A 53 -3.42 -1.31 11.11
CA LEU A 53 -4.59 -0.62 10.63
C LEU A 53 -4.68 -0.84 9.13
N ALA A 54 -5.00 -2.03 8.70
CA ALA A 54 -5.26 -2.27 7.29
C ALA A 54 -6.17 -1.17 6.75
N GLY A 55 -5.58 -0.32 5.92
CA GLY A 55 -6.33 0.41 4.97
C GLY A 55 -7.04 1.67 5.32
N ASN A 56 -6.56 2.60 6.19
CA ASN A 56 -7.45 3.74 6.39
C ASN A 56 -6.84 5.03 6.91
N LEU A 57 -5.55 5.17 6.87
CA LEU A 57 -4.94 6.23 7.64
C LEU A 57 -4.30 7.33 6.83
N SER A 58 -4.08 7.08 5.58
CA SER A 58 -3.48 8.06 4.68
C SER A 58 -4.42 8.32 3.51
N SER A 59 -3.96 8.99 2.50
CA SER A 59 -4.66 9.13 1.22
C SER A 59 -4.89 7.80 0.49
N SER A 60 -4.38 6.69 1.03
CA SER A 60 -4.55 5.33 0.52
C SER A 60 -5.46 4.51 1.43
N ILE A 61 -6.43 3.83 0.85
CA ILE A 61 -7.30 2.86 1.55
C ILE A 61 -6.52 1.63 2.06
N PHE A 62 -5.24 1.49 1.77
CA PHE A 62 -4.41 0.33 2.06
C PHE A 62 -3.33 0.55 3.13
N GLY A 63 -3.35 1.67 3.82
CA GLY A 63 -2.32 2.03 4.80
C GLY A 63 -1.33 3.06 4.23
N PRO A 64 -0.01 2.90 4.37
CA PRO A 64 0.96 3.79 3.76
C PRO A 64 0.74 3.91 2.26
N SER A 65 1.05 5.07 1.67
CA SER A 65 0.90 5.23 0.22
C SER A 65 1.69 4.17 -0.53
N GLY A 66 1.02 3.46 -1.42
CA GLY A 66 1.65 2.46 -2.27
C GLY A 66 2.32 3.02 -3.51
N SER A 67 2.44 4.33 -3.67
CA SER A 67 2.94 4.94 -4.91
C SER A 67 4.27 4.34 -5.35
N ILE A 68 5.26 4.31 -4.48
CA ILE A 68 6.60 3.79 -4.81
C ILE A 68 6.57 2.29 -5.14
N THR A 69 5.91 1.49 -4.33
CA THR A 69 5.88 0.04 -4.53
C THR A 69 5.08 -0.35 -5.76
N VAL A 70 4.00 0.39 -6.09
CA VAL A 70 3.21 0.21 -7.31
C VAL A 70 4.01 0.66 -8.54
N GLU A 71 4.67 1.81 -8.50
CA GLU A 71 5.55 2.26 -9.59
C GLU A 71 6.72 1.28 -9.80
N ALA A 72 7.22 0.66 -8.73
CA ALA A 72 8.20 -0.42 -8.83
C ALA A 72 7.62 -1.74 -9.35
N GLY A 73 6.32 -1.82 -9.64
CA GLY A 73 5.66 -2.94 -10.30
C GLY A 73 5.00 -3.96 -9.38
N LEU A 74 4.88 -3.68 -8.06
CA LEU A 74 4.17 -4.57 -7.15
C LEU A 74 2.66 -4.53 -7.47
N SER A 75 2.02 -5.70 -7.52
CA SER A 75 0.59 -5.79 -7.80
C SER A 75 -0.23 -5.14 -6.69
N ALA A 76 -1.16 -4.27 -7.08
CA ALA A 76 -2.05 -3.54 -6.18
C ALA A 76 -3.51 -3.87 -6.50
N TYR A 77 -4.40 -3.34 -5.67
CA TYR A 77 -5.83 -3.53 -5.78
C TYR A 77 -6.36 -3.26 -7.20
N ALA A 78 -7.27 -4.15 -7.61
CA ALA A 78 -7.85 -4.29 -8.94
C ALA A 78 -6.86 -4.70 -10.06
N LEU A 79 -5.59 -4.97 -9.73
CA LEU A 79 -4.55 -5.37 -10.69
C LEU A 79 -3.76 -6.53 -10.09
N THR A 80 -4.39 -7.70 -10.00
CA THR A 80 -3.73 -8.93 -9.54
C THR A 80 -2.73 -9.44 -10.55
N LYS A 81 -1.73 -10.16 -10.06
CA LYS A 81 -0.73 -10.83 -10.90
C LYS A 81 -0.49 -12.25 -10.43
N PRO A 82 -0.12 -13.15 -11.35
CA PRO A 82 0.42 -14.46 -10.96
C PRO A 82 1.59 -14.27 -10.02
N ALA A 83 1.53 -14.91 -8.86
CA ALA A 83 2.53 -14.74 -7.81
C ALA A 83 2.64 -15.98 -6.92
N ILE A 84 3.80 -16.11 -6.28
CA ILE A 84 4.08 -17.04 -5.21
C ILE A 84 4.73 -16.29 -4.06
N ASN A 85 4.19 -16.46 -2.84
CA ASN A 85 4.74 -15.90 -1.62
C ASN A 85 5.03 -17.04 -0.64
N ILE A 86 6.23 -17.01 -0.07
CA ILE A 86 6.68 -17.96 0.97
C ILE A 86 7.04 -17.13 2.19
N LYS A 87 6.44 -17.44 3.34
CA LYS A 87 6.78 -16.83 4.62
C LYS A 87 7.33 -17.89 5.57
N VAL A 88 8.45 -17.58 6.20
CA VAL A 88 9.07 -18.40 7.23
C VAL A 88 8.97 -17.65 8.56
N ASN A 89 8.26 -18.23 9.51
CA ASN A 89 8.10 -17.70 10.85
C ASN A 89 9.22 -18.25 11.76
N GLY A 90 10.05 -17.36 12.27
CA GLY A 90 11.11 -17.65 13.22
C GLY A 90 10.68 -17.52 14.68
N PRO A 91 11.58 -17.76 15.62
CA PRO A 91 11.29 -17.61 17.04
C PRO A 91 11.05 -16.17 17.44
N GLY A 92 10.24 -15.98 18.48
CA GLY A 92 10.06 -14.67 19.13
C GLY A 92 9.30 -13.63 18.32
N GLY A 93 8.73 -13.97 17.17
CA GLY A 93 8.00 -13.05 16.28
C GLY A 93 8.80 -12.56 15.08
N LEU A 94 10.02 -13.03 14.89
CA LEU A 94 10.79 -12.79 13.65
C LEU A 94 10.17 -13.55 12.48
N TYR A 95 10.26 -12.99 11.29
CA TYR A 95 9.87 -13.67 10.06
C TYR A 95 10.67 -13.15 8.87
N ASN A 96 10.74 -13.99 7.84
CA ASN A 96 11.11 -13.60 6.49
C ASN A 96 9.97 -13.96 5.54
N LYS A 97 9.73 -13.10 4.55
CA LYS A 97 8.68 -13.31 3.55
C LYS A 97 9.22 -12.94 2.18
N PHE A 98 9.41 -13.96 1.37
CA PHE A 98 9.84 -13.82 -0.03
C PHE A 98 8.65 -13.95 -0.96
N GLY A 99 8.61 -13.10 -2.00
CA GLY A 99 7.61 -13.14 -3.06
C GLY A 99 8.25 -13.04 -4.45
N LEU A 100 7.68 -13.79 -5.37
CA LEU A 100 7.97 -13.69 -6.80
C LEU A 100 6.65 -13.50 -7.54
N GLN A 101 6.58 -12.51 -8.42
CA GLN A 101 5.38 -12.24 -9.21
C GLN A 101 5.72 -11.77 -10.63
N VAL A 102 4.75 -11.85 -11.52
CA VAL A 102 4.75 -11.04 -12.73
C VAL A 102 4.56 -9.58 -12.33
N ALA A 103 5.41 -8.68 -12.81
CA ALA A 103 5.32 -7.27 -12.49
C ALA A 103 4.07 -6.64 -13.11
N SER A 104 3.46 -5.66 -12.44
CA SER A 104 2.50 -4.77 -13.06
C SER A 104 3.17 -3.91 -14.13
N SER A 105 2.39 -3.42 -15.09
CA SER A 105 2.91 -2.61 -16.19
C SER A 105 3.66 -1.37 -15.67
N PRO A 106 4.90 -1.13 -16.11
CA PRO A 106 5.65 0.08 -15.78
C PRO A 106 5.04 1.34 -16.43
N ASP A 107 4.10 1.17 -17.34
CA ASP A 107 3.39 2.27 -18.01
C ASP A 107 2.17 2.75 -17.19
N GLY A 108 1.97 2.17 -16.00
CA GLY A 108 0.99 2.59 -15.03
C GLY A 108 -0.35 1.84 -15.09
N PRO A 109 -1.26 2.17 -14.14
CA PRO A 109 -2.51 1.42 -13.97
C PRO A 109 -3.45 1.44 -15.18
N VAL A 110 -3.50 2.55 -15.93
CA VAL A 110 -4.35 2.67 -17.11
C VAL A 110 -3.87 1.73 -18.22
N ALA A 111 -2.55 1.70 -18.48
CA ALA A 111 -1.97 0.79 -19.46
C ALA A 111 -2.15 -0.67 -19.03
N GLU A 112 -1.99 -0.96 -17.74
CA GLU A 112 -2.24 -2.29 -17.18
C GLU A 112 -3.70 -2.73 -17.40
N LYS A 113 -4.67 -1.92 -17.01
CA LYS A 113 -6.10 -2.23 -17.18
C LYS A 113 -6.50 -2.38 -18.65
N THR A 114 -5.90 -1.58 -19.54
CA THR A 114 -6.18 -1.67 -20.98
C THR A 114 -5.65 -2.97 -21.57
N ALA A 115 -4.45 -3.39 -21.18
CA ALA A 115 -3.83 -4.61 -21.67
C ALA A 115 -4.36 -5.87 -20.97
N ASN A 116 -4.84 -5.76 -19.72
CA ASN A 116 -5.26 -6.88 -18.90
C ASN A 116 -6.53 -6.53 -18.10
N PRO A 117 -7.67 -6.30 -18.75
CA PRO A 117 -8.87 -5.81 -18.11
C PRO A 117 -9.47 -6.79 -17.08
N THR A 118 -9.25 -8.08 -17.24
CA THR A 118 -9.74 -9.12 -16.33
C THR A 118 -8.80 -9.43 -15.18
N GLY A 119 -7.52 -9.02 -15.27
CA GLY A 119 -6.47 -9.39 -14.32
C GLY A 119 -5.91 -10.81 -14.53
N LEU A 120 -6.30 -11.52 -15.58
CA LEU A 120 -5.92 -12.92 -15.81
C LEU A 120 -4.70 -13.10 -16.72
N ASP A 121 -4.29 -12.07 -17.44
CA ASP A 121 -3.17 -12.16 -18.37
C ASP A 121 -1.83 -12.23 -17.61
N TRP A 122 -0.98 -13.14 -18.06
CA TRP A 122 0.32 -13.38 -17.48
C TRP A 122 1.34 -12.29 -17.78
N SER A 123 1.16 -11.57 -18.89
CA SER A 123 2.07 -10.50 -19.27
C SER A 123 1.31 -9.27 -19.76
N THR A 124 1.86 -8.12 -19.46
CA THR A 124 1.42 -6.83 -20.00
C THR A 124 2.60 -6.15 -20.70
N PRO A 125 2.38 -5.19 -21.58
CA PRO A 125 3.47 -4.53 -22.29
C PRO A 125 4.54 -4.01 -21.34
N ASN A 126 5.81 -4.26 -21.67
CA ASN A 126 6.98 -3.87 -20.91
C ASN A 126 7.13 -4.51 -19.52
N SER A 127 6.18 -5.35 -19.07
CA SER A 127 6.28 -6.04 -17.77
C SER A 127 7.28 -7.19 -17.80
N GLY A 128 7.95 -7.41 -16.69
CA GLY A 128 8.89 -8.51 -16.45
C GLY A 128 8.54 -9.29 -15.18
N ALA A 129 9.54 -9.85 -14.53
CA ALA A 129 9.42 -10.50 -13.23
C ALA A 129 9.81 -9.52 -12.12
N LEU A 130 9.14 -9.63 -10.98
CA LEU A 130 9.43 -8.88 -9.76
C LEU A 130 9.66 -9.87 -8.62
N ALA A 131 10.74 -9.64 -7.88
CA ALA A 131 10.99 -10.30 -6.60
C ALA A 131 10.95 -9.27 -5.48
N ILE A 132 10.40 -9.69 -4.32
CA ILE A 132 10.37 -8.91 -3.09
C ILE A 132 10.80 -9.79 -1.93
N ASP A 133 11.64 -9.28 -1.05
CA ASP A 133 12.03 -9.93 0.18
C ASP A 133 11.82 -9.00 1.37
N GLU A 134 11.03 -9.44 2.35
CA GLU A 134 10.69 -8.70 3.55
C GLU A 134 11.19 -9.48 4.77
N VAL A 135 11.95 -8.82 5.62
CA VAL A 135 12.27 -9.28 6.97
C VAL A 135 11.53 -8.45 7.99
N GLY A 136 10.99 -9.09 9.01
CA GLY A 136 10.21 -8.38 9.99
C GLY A 136 10.18 -9.06 11.37
N TYR A 137 9.71 -8.25 12.30
CA TYR A 137 9.43 -8.65 13.66
C TYR A 137 8.02 -8.22 14.02
N ARG A 138 7.17 -9.18 14.42
CA ARG A 138 5.78 -8.92 14.77
C ARG A 138 5.40 -9.59 16.08
N LYS A 139 4.87 -8.79 16.99
CA LYS A 139 4.16 -9.24 18.18
C LYS A 139 2.76 -8.67 18.19
N GLU A 140 1.78 -9.52 18.43
CA GLU A 140 0.40 -9.09 18.64
C GLU A 140 0.21 -8.56 20.06
N ALA A 141 -0.81 -7.71 20.24
CA ALA A 141 -1.20 -7.26 21.57
C ALA A 141 -1.74 -8.44 22.39
N ALA A 142 -1.26 -8.56 23.62
CA ALA A 142 -1.81 -9.45 24.63
C ALA A 142 -1.80 -8.73 25.99
N PRO A 143 -2.54 -9.18 27.00
CA PRO A 143 -2.50 -8.54 28.32
C PRO A 143 -1.07 -8.41 28.84
N GLY A 144 -0.62 -7.17 29.08
CA GLY A 144 0.76 -6.85 29.49
C GLY A 144 1.81 -6.94 28.38
N GLN A 145 1.42 -7.25 27.14
CA GLN A 145 2.29 -7.24 25.96
C GLN A 145 1.82 -6.22 24.94
N LEU A 146 2.68 -5.26 24.64
CA LEU A 146 2.40 -4.23 23.64
C LEU A 146 2.61 -4.81 22.21
N ALA A 147 1.67 -4.49 21.32
CA ALA A 147 1.81 -4.80 19.92
C ALA A 147 3.00 -4.08 19.29
N THR A 148 3.75 -4.78 18.47
CA THR A 148 4.89 -4.22 17.73
C THR A 148 4.99 -4.89 16.37
N TRP A 149 5.18 -4.10 15.32
CA TRP A 149 5.44 -4.64 13.99
C TRP A 149 6.47 -3.73 13.29
N VAL A 150 7.67 -4.25 13.09
CA VAL A 150 8.76 -3.56 12.40
C VAL A 150 9.23 -4.45 11.26
N ARG A 151 9.43 -3.86 10.08
CA ARG A 151 9.83 -4.63 8.90
C ARG A 151 10.56 -3.76 7.88
N ALA A 152 11.41 -4.42 7.10
CA ALA A 152 12.12 -3.84 5.97
C ALA A 152 11.98 -4.76 4.76
N ALA A 153 11.88 -4.19 3.56
CA ALA A 153 11.87 -4.98 2.34
C ALA A 153 12.66 -4.31 1.22
N GLY A 154 13.15 -5.15 0.33
CA GLY A 154 13.71 -4.78 -0.96
C GLY A 154 12.87 -5.38 -2.09
N ILE A 155 12.71 -4.61 -3.17
CA ILE A 155 12.04 -4.99 -4.41
C ILE A 155 13.03 -4.88 -5.55
N VAL A 156 13.06 -5.87 -6.43
CA VAL A 156 13.77 -5.83 -7.71
C VAL A 156 12.83 -6.25 -8.83
N ASN A 157 12.90 -5.56 -9.97
CA ASN A 157 11.99 -5.77 -11.08
C ASN A 157 12.73 -5.69 -12.40
N SER A 158 12.52 -6.66 -13.30
CA SER A 158 13.15 -6.76 -14.60
C SER A 158 12.34 -6.12 -15.74
N SER A 159 11.27 -5.38 -15.45
CA SER A 159 10.48 -4.66 -16.46
C SER A 159 11.27 -3.56 -17.18
N ARG A 160 10.75 -3.10 -18.33
CA ARG A 160 11.35 -2.04 -19.14
C ARG A 160 10.72 -0.69 -18.80
N TYR A 161 11.37 0.07 -17.96
CA TYR A 161 10.94 1.39 -17.50
C TYR A 161 11.32 2.51 -18.43
N VAL A 162 10.53 3.58 -18.46
CA VAL A 162 10.93 4.85 -19.06
C VAL A 162 12.10 5.41 -18.23
N ASP A 163 13.16 5.82 -18.91
CA ASP A 163 14.28 6.50 -18.30
C ASP A 163 14.05 8.01 -18.36
N PHE A 164 13.80 8.61 -17.21
CA PHE A 164 13.53 10.05 -17.09
C PHE A 164 14.79 10.90 -17.19
N GLU A 165 15.98 10.32 -17.00
CA GLU A 165 17.26 11.02 -17.09
C GLU A 165 17.75 11.11 -18.55
N PHE A 166 17.78 9.96 -19.23
CA PHE A 166 18.38 9.88 -20.57
C PHE A 166 17.35 9.71 -21.69
N GLY A 167 16.10 9.50 -21.35
CA GLY A 167 15.05 9.16 -22.31
C GLY A 167 15.09 7.71 -22.77
N GLY A 168 14.06 7.31 -23.53
CA GLY A 168 13.92 5.92 -23.96
C GLY A 168 13.50 4.98 -22.84
N ARG A 169 13.95 3.72 -22.90
CA ARG A 169 13.61 2.70 -21.90
C ARG A 169 14.84 1.89 -21.49
N ASN A 170 14.96 1.65 -20.20
CA ASN A 170 15.95 0.76 -19.63
C ASN A 170 15.27 -0.41 -18.89
N THR A 171 16.01 -1.53 -18.80
CA THR A 171 15.55 -2.71 -18.08
C THR A 171 15.97 -2.62 -16.62
N GLY A 172 15.02 -2.88 -15.74
CA GLY A 172 15.26 -2.96 -14.32
C GLY A 172 14.75 -1.74 -13.54
N ASN A 173 14.25 -2.01 -12.35
CA ASN A 173 13.89 -1.04 -11.34
C ASN A 173 14.07 -1.70 -9.97
N TYR A 174 14.19 -0.90 -8.93
CA TYR A 174 14.23 -1.40 -7.56
C TYR A 174 13.54 -0.42 -6.61
N ALA A 175 13.13 -0.91 -5.46
CA ALA A 175 12.61 -0.08 -4.39
C ALA A 175 12.92 -0.73 -3.04
N ALA A 176 12.85 0.05 -1.99
CA ALA A 176 12.97 -0.44 -0.62
C ALA A 176 11.99 0.29 0.29
N TYR A 177 11.59 -0.38 1.38
CA TYR A 177 10.81 0.27 2.42
C TYR A 177 11.19 -0.16 3.83
N LEU A 178 10.90 0.72 4.77
CA LEU A 178 10.91 0.50 6.20
C LEU A 178 9.54 0.88 6.75
N LEU A 179 8.94 0.00 7.54
CA LEU A 179 7.63 0.21 8.17
C LEU A 179 7.72 -0.18 9.64
N ALA A 180 7.21 0.65 10.51
CA ALA A 180 7.17 0.38 11.94
C ALA A 180 5.84 0.86 12.54
N ASP A 181 5.25 0.02 13.39
CA ASP A 181 4.10 0.32 14.23
C ASP A 181 4.32 -0.23 15.63
N ARG A 182 4.00 0.56 16.64
CA ARG A 182 4.08 0.14 18.03
C ARG A 182 2.93 0.69 18.85
N GLN A 183 2.32 -0.18 19.62
CA GLN A 183 1.46 0.22 20.73
C GLN A 183 2.34 0.80 21.85
N PHE A 184 2.01 1.97 22.38
CA PHE A 184 2.75 2.59 23.47
C PHE A 184 1.89 2.80 24.73
N VAL A 185 0.55 2.75 24.58
CA VAL A 185 -0.38 2.69 25.70
C VAL A 185 -1.33 1.52 25.45
N GLN A 186 -1.42 0.59 26.39
CA GLN A 186 -2.42 -0.45 26.40
C GLN A 186 -3.54 -0.08 27.37
N LEU A 187 -4.78 -0.06 26.91
CA LEU A 187 -5.96 0.13 27.75
C LEU A 187 -6.40 -1.22 28.31
N ALA A 188 -7.16 -1.18 29.39
CA ALA A 188 -7.74 -2.37 30.00
C ALA A 188 -8.47 -3.22 28.94
N PRO A 189 -8.23 -4.52 28.86
CA PRO A 189 -8.87 -5.38 27.89
C PRO A 189 -10.39 -5.39 28.12
N VAL A 190 -11.13 -5.35 27.03
CA VAL A 190 -12.54 -5.71 26.96
C VAL A 190 -12.62 -7.06 26.29
N GLU A 191 -13.63 -7.86 26.61
CA GLU A 191 -13.76 -9.22 26.11
C GLU A 191 -13.51 -9.31 24.61
N GLY A 192 -12.55 -10.15 24.21
CA GLY A 192 -12.13 -10.35 22.83
C GLY A 192 -11.25 -9.25 22.22
N GLN A 193 -10.88 -8.17 22.96
CA GLN A 193 -10.15 -7.01 22.42
C GLN A 193 -8.89 -6.65 23.23
N ALA A 194 -7.83 -7.40 23.05
CA ALA A 194 -6.52 -7.12 23.67
C ALA A 194 -5.77 -5.93 23.02
N ALA A 195 -6.17 -5.54 21.82
CA ALA A 195 -5.45 -4.53 21.03
C ALA A 195 -5.84 -3.08 21.35
N ARG A 196 -6.64 -2.83 22.40
CA ARG A 196 -7.08 -1.47 22.76
C ARG A 196 -5.93 -0.61 23.24
N GLY A 197 -5.89 0.63 22.78
CA GLY A 197 -4.89 1.59 23.22
C GLY A 197 -4.41 2.54 22.13
N TRP A 198 -3.28 3.21 22.42
CA TRP A 198 -2.64 4.13 21.51
C TRP A 198 -1.44 3.52 20.83
N TYR A 199 -1.29 3.84 19.55
CA TYR A 199 -0.25 3.35 18.66
C TYR A 199 0.41 4.53 17.96
N ALA A 200 1.69 4.39 17.68
CA ALA A 200 2.42 5.26 16.78
C ALA A 200 3.11 4.41 15.70
N GLY A 201 3.25 4.96 14.52
CA GLY A 201 3.94 4.30 13.43
C GLY A 201 4.62 5.28 12.49
N ALA A 202 5.55 4.75 11.72
CA ALA A 202 6.27 5.49 10.69
C ALA A 202 6.55 4.58 9.49
N SER A 203 6.69 5.21 8.32
CA SER A 203 7.06 4.54 7.08
C SER A 203 8.07 5.39 6.32
N ALA A 204 9.02 4.74 5.67
CA ALA A 204 9.91 5.36 4.69
C ALA A 204 10.05 4.41 3.50
N MET A 205 9.96 4.95 2.29
CA MET A 205 10.10 4.19 1.05
C MET A 205 10.99 4.96 0.08
N PHE A 206 11.77 4.23 -0.72
CA PHE A 206 12.75 4.78 -1.65
C PHE A 206 12.74 4.00 -2.95
N ALA A 207 12.90 4.73 -4.07
CA ALA A 207 13.10 4.18 -5.39
C ALA A 207 13.99 5.11 -6.23
N PRO A 208 14.70 4.62 -7.27
CA PRO A 208 15.54 5.46 -8.09
C PRO A 208 14.72 6.50 -8.86
N PRO A 209 15.12 7.79 -8.81
CA PRO A 209 14.38 8.86 -9.48
C PRO A 209 14.39 8.74 -11.01
N GLN A 210 15.32 7.98 -11.61
CA GLN A 210 15.39 7.75 -13.05
C GLN A 210 14.17 6.98 -13.58
N PHE A 211 13.56 6.11 -12.77
CA PHE A 211 12.51 5.19 -13.20
C PHE A 211 11.17 5.40 -12.49
N ASN A 212 11.15 6.19 -11.43
CA ASN A 212 9.98 6.40 -10.59
C ASN A 212 9.65 7.89 -10.50
N ARG A 213 8.37 8.22 -10.65
CA ARG A 213 7.91 9.60 -10.50
C ARG A 213 7.95 10.05 -9.05
N VAL A 214 7.70 9.14 -8.12
CA VAL A 214 7.88 9.33 -6.69
C VAL A 214 9.14 8.59 -6.27
N SER A 215 10.18 9.32 -5.85
CA SER A 215 11.48 8.75 -5.48
C SER A 215 11.59 8.47 -3.98
N GLN A 216 10.82 9.20 -3.14
CA GLN A 216 10.82 9.01 -1.70
C GLN A 216 9.41 9.23 -1.13
N TYR A 217 9.08 8.44 -0.11
CA TYR A 217 7.86 8.58 0.66
C TYR A 217 8.16 8.49 2.15
N TYR A 218 7.56 9.37 2.92
CA TYR A 218 7.65 9.38 4.38
C TYR A 218 6.26 9.49 4.98
N GLU A 219 6.02 8.76 6.08
CA GLU A 219 4.77 8.82 6.81
C GLU A 219 5.03 8.71 8.31
N ALA A 220 4.26 9.49 9.07
CA ALA A 220 4.12 9.34 10.51
C ALA A 220 2.63 9.25 10.86
N ARG A 221 2.28 8.33 11.76
CA ARG A 221 0.88 8.09 12.15
C ARG A 221 0.74 7.91 13.65
N LEU A 222 -0.32 8.52 14.17
CA LEU A 222 -0.80 8.33 15.54
C LEU A 222 -2.23 7.81 15.46
N TYR A 223 -2.54 6.74 16.19
CA TYR A 223 -3.88 6.17 16.14
C TYR A 223 -4.27 5.49 17.46
N GLY A 224 -5.57 5.48 17.71
CA GLY A 224 -6.15 4.85 18.88
C GLY A 224 -7.18 3.81 18.49
N ILE A 225 -7.11 2.63 19.09
CA ILE A 225 -8.08 1.54 18.91
C ILE A 225 -8.86 1.35 20.21
N GLY A 226 -10.19 1.33 20.11
CA GLY A 226 -11.07 1.04 21.24
C GLY A 226 -10.88 1.95 22.43
N LEU A 227 -10.72 3.25 22.20
CA LEU A 227 -10.46 4.22 23.27
C LEU A 227 -11.64 4.30 24.26
N LEU A 228 -12.85 4.03 23.80
CA LEU A 228 -14.05 3.97 24.64
C LEU A 228 -14.39 2.48 24.92
N PRO A 229 -14.66 2.10 26.19
CA PRO A 229 -15.04 0.72 26.53
C PRO A 229 -16.32 0.24 25.82
N SER A 230 -17.28 1.15 25.57
CA SER A 230 -18.51 0.86 24.82
C SER A 230 -18.29 0.69 23.32
N ARG A 231 -17.13 1.07 22.81
CA ARG A 231 -16.76 1.03 21.38
C ARG A 231 -15.34 0.43 21.21
N PRO A 232 -15.15 -0.85 21.61
CA PRO A 232 -13.79 -1.42 21.73
C PRO A 232 -13.10 -1.71 20.40
N SER A 233 -13.81 -1.67 19.29
CA SER A 233 -13.30 -1.91 17.94
C SER A 233 -13.22 -0.66 17.08
N ASP A 234 -13.64 0.48 17.59
CA ASP A 234 -13.55 1.74 16.86
C ASP A 234 -12.12 2.26 16.84
N MET A 235 -11.81 3.06 15.83
CA MET A 235 -10.50 3.60 15.62
C MET A 235 -10.53 5.08 15.26
N VAL A 236 -9.61 5.84 15.83
CA VAL A 236 -9.28 7.20 15.42
C VAL A 236 -7.85 7.26 14.92
N SER A 237 -7.56 8.14 13.99
CA SER A 237 -6.21 8.28 13.45
C SER A 237 -5.89 9.68 12.99
N LEU A 238 -4.60 10.01 13.04
CA LEU A 238 -4.00 11.18 12.44
C LEU A 238 -2.73 10.75 11.72
N VAL A 239 -2.64 11.07 10.44
CA VAL A 239 -1.52 10.66 9.58
C VAL A 239 -0.94 11.86 8.86
N PHE A 240 0.38 11.97 8.89
CA PHE A 240 1.16 12.87 8.06
C PHE A 240 1.88 12.05 7.01
N SER A 241 1.84 12.47 5.76
CA SER A 241 2.59 11.85 4.68
C SER A 241 3.23 12.88 3.76
N ARG A 242 4.38 12.52 3.17
CA ARG A 242 5.11 13.33 2.21
C ARG A 242 5.60 12.45 1.07
N ASN A 243 5.31 12.86 -0.17
CA ASN A 243 5.97 12.35 -1.36
C ASN A 243 7.04 13.35 -1.81
N VAL A 244 8.21 12.85 -2.21
CA VAL A 244 9.24 13.58 -2.93
C VAL A 244 9.23 13.05 -4.36
N PHE A 245 9.03 13.95 -5.31
CA PHE A 245 9.01 13.60 -6.72
C PHE A 245 10.43 13.48 -7.28
N SER A 246 10.57 12.76 -8.37
CA SER A 246 11.82 12.64 -9.11
C SER A 246 12.27 13.99 -9.64
N ASP A 247 13.52 14.37 -9.37
CA ASP A 247 14.09 15.61 -9.88
C ASP A 247 14.11 15.61 -11.41
N TYR A 248 14.37 14.49 -12.07
CA TYR A 248 14.33 14.36 -13.52
C TYR A 248 12.95 14.67 -14.11
N VAL A 249 11.88 14.18 -13.47
CA VAL A 249 10.50 14.45 -13.91
C VAL A 249 10.11 15.90 -13.67
N VAL A 250 10.51 16.47 -12.52
CA VAL A 250 10.29 17.89 -12.20
C VAL A 250 11.01 18.80 -13.20
N GLU A 251 12.28 18.55 -13.46
CA GLU A 251 13.04 19.33 -14.43
C GLU A 251 12.48 19.23 -15.86
N ALA A 252 12.07 18.02 -16.28
CA ALA A 252 11.47 17.84 -17.60
C ALA A 252 10.17 18.66 -17.75
N ALA A 253 9.33 18.68 -16.71
CA ALA A 253 8.11 19.49 -16.69
C ALA A 253 8.44 20.99 -16.76
N LEU A 254 9.39 21.49 -15.97
CA LEU A 254 9.82 22.88 -15.98
C LEU A 254 10.42 23.29 -17.34
N ARG A 255 11.24 22.44 -17.95
CA ARG A 255 11.79 22.69 -19.30
C ARG A 255 10.71 22.76 -20.39
N SER A 256 9.60 22.04 -20.21
CA SER A 256 8.45 22.13 -21.13
C SER A 256 7.50 23.30 -20.83
N GLY A 257 7.86 24.18 -19.91
CA GLY A 257 7.07 25.36 -19.53
C GLY A 257 5.88 25.03 -18.62
N GLN A 258 5.85 23.85 -18.03
CA GLN A 258 4.83 23.45 -17.08
C GLN A 258 5.24 23.86 -15.66
N LEU A 259 4.25 24.20 -14.83
CA LEU A 259 4.48 24.34 -13.39
C LEU A 259 4.65 22.94 -12.78
N ALA A 260 5.67 22.77 -11.97
CA ALA A 260 5.94 21.51 -11.29
C ALA A 260 6.29 21.76 -9.82
N HIS A 261 5.91 20.82 -8.97
CA HIS A 261 6.28 20.80 -7.56
C HIS A 261 7.27 19.67 -7.30
N THR A 262 8.17 19.87 -6.35
CA THR A 262 9.17 18.85 -5.94
C THR A 262 8.57 17.77 -5.02
N GLY A 263 7.32 17.94 -4.62
CA GLY A 263 6.63 16.98 -3.78
C GLY A 263 5.31 17.52 -3.24
N ASN A 264 4.63 16.68 -2.49
CA ASN A 264 3.43 17.06 -1.76
C ASN A 264 3.52 16.58 -0.31
N PHE A 265 2.69 17.15 0.55
CA PHE A 265 2.42 16.57 1.86
C PHE A 265 0.92 16.51 2.12
N SER A 266 0.52 15.56 2.94
CA SER A 266 -0.88 15.42 3.35
C SER A 266 -0.98 15.23 4.86
N VAL A 267 -2.09 15.70 5.41
CA VAL A 267 -2.51 15.43 6.79
C VAL A 267 -3.92 14.88 6.72
N THR A 268 -4.13 13.69 7.26
CA THR A 268 -5.45 13.04 7.25
C THR A 268 -5.84 12.64 8.67
N ALA A 269 -7.03 13.07 9.10
CA ALA A 269 -7.67 12.62 10.32
C ALA A 269 -8.86 11.73 9.95
N ALA A 270 -9.05 10.59 10.62
CA ALA A 270 -10.14 9.69 10.33
C ALA A 270 -10.69 9.01 11.58
N TYR A 271 -11.97 8.65 11.51
CA TYR A 271 -12.68 7.84 12.49
C TYR A 271 -13.33 6.65 11.79
N TYR A 272 -13.14 5.46 12.34
CA TYR A 272 -13.74 4.22 11.89
C TYR A 272 -14.60 3.62 12.98
N ALA A 273 -15.89 3.50 12.68
CA ALA A 273 -16.87 2.87 13.55
C ALA A 273 -17.09 1.40 13.14
N SER A 274 -16.97 0.49 14.09
CA SER A 274 -17.48 -0.87 13.95
C SER A 274 -18.97 -0.85 14.29
N ILE A 275 -19.83 -0.93 13.27
CA ILE A 275 -21.29 -0.79 13.45
C ILE A 275 -21.90 -2.14 13.82
N ALA A 276 -21.42 -3.21 13.24
CA ALA A 276 -21.82 -4.59 13.51
C ALA A 276 -20.63 -5.53 13.23
N PRO A 277 -20.68 -6.79 13.68
CA PRO A 277 -19.71 -7.79 13.28
C PRO A 277 -19.58 -7.81 11.74
N GLY A 278 -18.35 -7.64 11.22
CA GLY A 278 -18.07 -7.59 9.80
C GLY A 278 -18.46 -6.29 9.09
N ILE A 279 -19.03 -5.27 9.75
CA ILE A 279 -19.40 -3.99 9.11
C ILE A 279 -18.65 -2.84 9.78
N ARG A 280 -17.85 -2.14 8.98
CA ARG A 280 -17.14 -0.92 9.41
C ARG A 280 -17.49 0.25 8.50
N VAL A 281 -17.68 1.42 9.09
CA VAL A 281 -17.89 2.68 8.37
C VAL A 281 -16.84 3.68 8.82
N GLY A 282 -16.21 4.33 7.86
CA GLY A 282 -15.18 5.33 8.07
C GLY A 282 -15.58 6.69 7.53
N ILE A 283 -15.17 7.73 8.23
CA ILE A 283 -15.18 9.11 7.78
C ILE A 283 -13.83 9.73 8.07
N GLY A 284 -13.33 10.54 7.16
CA GLY A 284 -12.05 11.23 7.31
C GLY A 284 -12.03 12.56 6.62
N LEU A 285 -11.14 13.43 7.08
CA LEU A 285 -10.83 14.71 6.50
C LEU A 285 -9.36 14.76 6.19
N GLY A 286 -9.02 15.03 4.93
CA GLY A 286 -7.65 15.13 4.44
C GLY A 286 -7.35 16.50 3.88
N TYR A 287 -6.25 17.10 4.30
CA TYR A 287 -5.65 18.27 3.65
C TYR A 287 -4.41 17.81 2.89
N THR A 288 -4.27 18.22 1.63
CA THR A 288 -3.09 17.95 0.81
C THR A 288 -2.60 19.24 0.19
N ASN A 289 -1.33 19.55 0.42
CA ASN A 289 -0.62 20.60 -0.29
C ASN A 289 -0.10 20.03 -1.62
N ASN A 290 -0.20 20.79 -2.71
CA ASN A 290 0.18 20.35 -4.04
C ASN A 290 -0.41 18.95 -4.40
N PRO A 291 -1.74 18.81 -4.43
CA PRO A 291 -2.40 17.50 -4.51
C PRO A 291 -2.20 16.77 -5.85
N THR A 292 -1.73 17.49 -6.86
CA THR A 292 -1.54 16.92 -8.20
C THR A 292 -0.14 16.32 -8.34
N PRO A 293 0.00 15.22 -9.10
CA PRO A 293 1.31 14.74 -9.54
C PRO A 293 2.09 15.81 -10.29
N VAL A 294 3.40 15.64 -10.38
CA VAL A 294 4.37 16.57 -10.99
C VAL A 294 3.90 17.21 -12.31
N ILE A 295 3.18 16.43 -13.12
CA ILE A 295 2.83 16.78 -14.52
C ILE A 295 1.34 17.03 -14.75
N TYR A 296 0.53 17.13 -13.70
CA TYR A 296 -0.91 17.38 -13.87
C TYR A 296 -1.21 18.87 -13.94
N THR A 297 -1.98 19.26 -14.93
CA THR A 297 -2.49 20.64 -15.09
C THR A 297 -4.02 20.64 -15.13
N PRO A 298 -4.71 21.59 -14.50
CA PRO A 298 -4.16 22.71 -13.74
C PRO A 298 -3.62 22.28 -12.37
N GLN A 299 -2.52 22.87 -11.95
CA GLN A 299 -2.00 22.64 -10.61
C GLN A 299 -2.79 23.46 -9.59
N THR A 300 -3.17 22.81 -8.50
CA THR A 300 -3.83 23.45 -7.37
C THR A 300 -2.85 23.53 -6.19
N GLY A 301 -2.86 24.66 -5.47
CA GLY A 301 -1.95 24.85 -4.34
C GLY A 301 -2.26 23.94 -3.14
N SER A 302 -3.54 23.64 -2.94
CA SER A 302 -3.98 22.73 -1.88
C SER A 302 -5.38 22.19 -2.17
N ALA A 303 -5.71 21.07 -1.52
CA ALA A 303 -7.03 20.46 -1.55
C ALA A 303 -7.46 20.02 -0.16
N LEU A 304 -8.75 20.14 0.10
CA LEU A 304 -9.42 19.54 1.27
C LEU A 304 -10.34 18.43 0.77
N ASN A 305 -10.14 17.22 1.30
CA ASN A 305 -10.87 16.04 0.87
C ASN A 305 -11.70 15.48 2.04
N LEU A 306 -12.98 15.24 1.77
CA LEU A 306 -13.82 14.42 2.66
C LEU A 306 -13.76 12.98 2.17
N LEU A 307 -13.39 12.07 3.07
CA LEU A 307 -13.30 10.64 2.81
C LEU A 307 -14.46 9.95 3.52
N ALA A 308 -15.18 9.10 2.83
CA ALA A 308 -16.17 8.21 3.42
C ALA A 308 -16.06 6.82 2.79
N ASN A 309 -16.08 5.80 3.62
CA ASN A 309 -16.09 4.43 3.14
C ASN A 309 -16.93 3.51 4.04
N ALA A 310 -17.35 2.39 3.48
CA ALA A 310 -17.93 1.29 4.22
C ALA A 310 -17.23 -0.02 3.78
N VAL A 311 -16.91 -0.86 4.74
CA VAL A 311 -16.28 -2.16 4.50
C VAL A 311 -17.15 -3.24 5.14
N ILE A 312 -17.50 -4.23 4.34
CA ILE A 312 -18.32 -5.38 4.77
C ILE A 312 -17.47 -6.63 4.57
N TYR A 313 -17.28 -7.38 5.65
CA TYR A 313 -16.62 -8.69 5.65
C TYR A 313 -17.70 -9.76 5.89
N TRP A 314 -17.81 -10.75 5.01
CA TRP A 314 -18.72 -11.90 5.13
C TRP A 314 -17.94 -13.23 5.16
#